data_56154619dba88bb99be7fead2e8c8ff3
#
_entry.id   56154619dba88bb99be7fead2e8c8ff3
#
_cell.length_a   1.000
_cell.length_b   1.000
_cell.length_c   1.000
_cell.angle_alpha   90.00
_cell.angle_beta   90.00
_cell.angle_gamma   90.00
#
_symmetry.space_group_name_H-M   'P 1'
#
loop_
_entity.id
_entity.type
_entity.pdbx_description
1 polymer ?
#
loop_
_entity_poly.entity_id
_entity_poly.type
_entity_poly.pdbx_seq_one_letter_code
_entity_poly.pdbx_strand_id
1 'polypeptide(L)'
;SYHLNNEFPYLFEVAALDVALLSASLAANQSVWQFESLTRLTEQQLEQLNLQFAANVTCLEFKYNIIELWSSGQLNTLDPVKLDSTQTILIWRKGLVNQYRVISNDLEQQVLKFVLAGVNFNAFCEYLNVNLAAHEEKIGLILQQWVSDELLLNDVKLTNY
;
A
#
# COMPACT_ATOMS: atom_id res chain seq x y z
N SER A 1 -10.64 -21.97 20.38
CA SER A 1 -10.35 -21.12 19.21
C SER A 1 -10.53 -21.83 17.87
N TYR A 2 -10.44 -23.17 17.81
CA TYR A 2 -10.60 -23.98 16.58
C TYR A 2 -12.05 -23.97 16.02
N HIS A 3 -13.06 -23.81 16.86
CA HIS A 3 -14.46 -23.83 16.43
C HIS A 3 -14.93 -22.55 15.73
N LEU A 4 -14.41 -21.38 16.14
CA LEU A 4 -14.79 -20.07 15.52
C LEU A 4 -14.29 -19.94 14.07
N ASN A 5 -13.17 -20.58 13.73
CA ASN A 5 -12.62 -20.56 12.36
C ASN A 5 -13.50 -21.28 11.32
N ASN A 6 -14.31 -22.25 11.75
CA ASN A 6 -15.18 -23.00 10.85
C ASN A 6 -16.57 -22.38 10.68
N GLU A 7 -17.04 -21.64 11.69
CA GLU A 7 -18.35 -20.97 11.64
C GLU A 7 -18.29 -19.56 11.02
N PHE A 8 -17.18 -18.82 11.28
CA PHE A 8 -17.02 -17.44 10.81
C PHE A 8 -15.60 -17.20 10.26
N PRO A 9 -15.27 -17.78 9.10
CA PRO A 9 -13.90 -17.72 8.57
C PRO A 9 -13.43 -16.29 8.22
N TYR A 10 -14.34 -15.35 8.06
CA TYR A 10 -14.07 -13.93 7.76
C TYR A 10 -13.69 -13.09 8.99
N LEU A 11 -13.86 -13.60 10.22
CA LEU A 11 -13.60 -12.78 11.44
C LEU A 11 -12.15 -12.31 11.54
N PHE A 12 -11.19 -13.10 11.04
CA PHE A 12 -9.79 -12.66 11.01
C PHE A 12 -9.57 -11.47 10.09
N GLU A 13 -10.27 -11.43 8.96
CA GLU A 13 -10.16 -10.31 8.02
C GLU A 13 -10.81 -9.05 8.60
N VAL A 14 -11.95 -9.18 9.29
CA VAL A 14 -12.58 -8.07 10.01
C VAL A 14 -11.64 -7.54 11.09
N ALA A 15 -11.05 -8.42 11.90
CA ALA A 15 -10.09 -8.03 12.92
C ALA A 15 -8.84 -7.36 12.31
N ALA A 16 -8.34 -7.88 11.18
CA ALA A 16 -7.20 -7.29 10.48
C ALA A 16 -7.52 -5.88 9.96
N LEU A 17 -8.73 -5.65 9.47
CA LEU A 17 -9.18 -4.31 9.06
C LEU A 17 -9.21 -3.34 10.26
N ASP A 18 -9.80 -3.75 11.38
CA ASP A 18 -9.88 -2.91 12.59
C ASP A 18 -8.48 -2.55 13.10
N VAL A 19 -7.56 -3.53 13.15
CA VAL A 19 -6.16 -3.30 13.55
C VAL A 19 -5.46 -2.36 12.57
N ALA A 20 -5.66 -2.51 11.27
CA ALA A 20 -5.03 -1.63 10.27
C ALA A 20 -5.53 -0.19 10.39
N LEU A 21 -6.84 0.01 10.56
CA LEU A 21 -7.44 1.33 10.76
C LEU A 21 -6.94 2.00 12.04
N LEU A 22 -6.87 1.25 13.13
CA LEU A 22 -6.33 1.74 14.40
C LEU A 22 -4.83 2.08 14.28
N SER A 23 -4.05 1.19 13.67
CA SER A 23 -2.61 1.39 13.46
C SER A 23 -2.34 2.62 12.59
N ALA A 24 -3.10 2.82 11.52
CA ALA A 24 -3.00 4.01 10.68
C ALA A 24 -3.31 5.29 11.48
N SER A 25 -4.32 5.25 12.35
CA SER A 25 -4.73 6.38 13.18
C SER A 25 -3.68 6.75 14.24
N LEU A 26 -3.03 5.75 14.82
CA LEU A 26 -2.08 5.92 15.95
C LEU A 26 -0.63 6.10 15.50
N ALA A 27 -0.29 5.77 14.26
CA ALA A 27 1.07 5.89 13.76
C ALA A 27 1.59 7.33 13.85
N ALA A 28 2.85 7.48 14.25
CA ALA A 28 3.50 8.78 14.25
C ALA A 28 3.56 9.37 12.84
N ASN A 29 3.49 10.69 12.76
CA ASN A 29 3.69 11.37 11.48
C ASN A 29 5.15 11.17 11.03
N GLN A 30 5.31 10.81 9.77
CA GLN A 30 6.59 10.67 9.11
C GLN A 30 6.68 11.60 7.91
N SER A 31 7.89 11.96 7.53
CA SER A 31 8.12 12.66 6.27
C SER A 31 7.82 11.71 5.12
N VAL A 32 7.02 12.16 4.16
CA VAL A 32 6.68 11.40 2.95
C VAL A 32 7.19 12.15 1.72
N TRP A 33 7.48 11.42 0.67
CA TRP A 33 7.91 12.01 -0.59
C TRP A 33 6.81 12.91 -1.15
N GLN A 34 7.23 14.12 -1.56
CA GLN A 34 6.42 15.02 -2.37
C GLN A 34 6.98 15.02 -3.79
N PHE A 35 6.13 15.27 -4.77
CA PHE A 35 6.54 15.23 -6.17
C PHE A 35 7.70 16.19 -6.47
N GLU A 36 7.63 17.41 -5.94
CA GLU A 36 8.66 18.43 -6.10
C GLU A 36 10.02 18.01 -5.51
N SER A 37 10.00 17.22 -4.43
CA SER A 37 11.23 16.72 -3.79
C SER A 37 11.87 15.62 -4.63
N LEU A 38 11.07 14.73 -5.23
CA LEU A 38 11.57 13.68 -6.11
C LEU A 38 12.20 14.26 -7.38
N THR A 39 11.61 15.29 -7.97
CA THR A 39 12.14 15.93 -9.18
C THR A 39 13.46 16.67 -8.97
N ARG A 40 13.83 16.94 -7.71
CA ARG A 40 15.11 17.57 -7.34
C ARG A 40 16.25 16.60 -7.11
N LEU A 41 15.95 15.29 -7.07
CA LEU A 41 16.99 14.28 -6.88
C LEU A 41 17.88 14.19 -8.13
N THR A 42 19.18 14.01 -7.89
CA THR A 42 20.12 13.65 -8.95
C THR A 42 19.90 12.19 -9.37
N GLU A 43 20.37 11.81 -10.55
CA GLU A 43 20.31 10.44 -11.03
C GLU A 43 20.93 9.46 -10.02
N GLN A 44 22.10 9.79 -9.46
CA GLN A 44 22.76 9.00 -8.44
C GLN A 44 21.93 8.85 -7.16
N GLN A 45 21.23 9.90 -6.73
CA GLN A 45 20.34 9.85 -5.56
C GLN A 45 19.11 8.98 -5.84
N LEU A 46 18.56 9.05 -7.07
CA LEU A 46 17.45 8.20 -7.49
C LEU A 46 17.85 6.71 -7.51
N GLU A 47 19.04 6.38 -8.02
CA GLU A 47 19.55 5.01 -8.04
C GLU A 47 19.69 4.40 -6.64
N GLN A 48 20.01 5.22 -5.65
CA GLN A 48 20.18 4.80 -4.26
C GLN A 48 18.89 4.85 -3.44
N LEU A 49 17.80 5.32 -4.04
CA LEU A 49 16.51 5.47 -3.36
C LEU A 49 15.93 4.10 -2.99
N ASN A 50 15.61 3.92 -1.72
CA ASN A 50 14.79 2.81 -1.26
C ASN A 50 13.33 3.24 -1.22
N LEU A 51 12.50 2.52 -1.95
CA LEU A 51 11.06 2.71 -1.87
C LEU A 51 10.52 1.95 -0.66
N GLN A 52 10.00 2.68 0.30
CA GLN A 52 9.37 2.15 1.51
C GLN A 52 8.05 2.86 1.75
N PHE A 53 7.07 2.14 2.25
CA PHE A 53 5.86 2.76 2.76
C PHE A 53 6.10 3.43 4.11
N ALA A 54 5.38 4.52 4.35
CA ALA A 54 5.30 5.13 5.68
C ALA A 54 4.70 4.14 6.70
N ALA A 55 5.02 4.30 7.97
CA ALA A 55 4.59 3.38 9.03
C ALA A 55 3.07 3.31 9.23
N ASN A 56 2.33 4.31 8.72
CA ASN A 56 0.87 4.34 8.77
C ASN A 56 0.20 3.61 7.61
N VAL A 57 0.97 2.98 6.72
CA VAL A 57 0.46 2.23 5.56
C VAL A 57 0.45 0.74 5.88
N THR A 58 -0.70 0.11 5.70
CA THR A 58 -0.85 -1.35 5.85
C THR A 58 -1.41 -1.93 4.57
N CYS A 59 -0.82 -3.04 4.11
CA CYS A 59 -1.32 -3.82 3.00
C CYS A 59 -2.03 -5.06 3.54
N LEU A 60 -3.27 -5.28 3.12
CA LEU A 60 -4.10 -6.42 3.51
C LEU A 60 -4.54 -7.23 2.29
N GLU A 61 -4.76 -8.51 2.50
CA GLU A 61 -5.34 -9.42 1.51
C GLU A 61 -6.61 -10.03 2.08
N PHE A 62 -7.75 -9.82 1.41
CA PHE A 62 -9.04 -10.33 1.80
C PHE A 62 -9.60 -11.33 0.80
N LYS A 63 -10.18 -12.40 1.31
CA LYS A 63 -10.93 -13.43 0.56
C LYS A 63 -12.43 -13.20 0.60
N TYR A 64 -12.88 -12.28 1.44
CA TYR A 64 -14.29 -11.91 1.62
C TYR A 64 -14.50 -10.43 1.30
N ASN A 65 -15.72 -10.04 0.95
CA ASN A 65 -16.09 -8.67 0.59
C ASN A 65 -16.17 -7.71 1.80
N ILE A 66 -15.22 -7.85 2.73
CA ILE A 66 -15.16 -7.07 3.97
C ILE A 66 -15.11 -5.57 3.70
N ILE A 67 -14.25 -5.15 2.77
CA ILE A 67 -14.04 -3.73 2.50
C ILE A 67 -15.30 -3.06 1.89
N GLU A 68 -16.02 -3.79 1.07
CA GLU A 68 -17.28 -3.33 0.48
C GLU A 68 -18.34 -3.14 1.57
N LEU A 69 -18.53 -4.14 2.44
CA LEU A 69 -19.49 -4.08 3.53
C LEU A 69 -19.14 -3.00 4.56
N TRP A 70 -17.85 -2.86 4.87
CA TRP A 70 -17.37 -1.82 5.79
C TRP A 70 -17.62 -0.42 5.21
N SER A 71 -17.24 -0.18 3.97
CA SER A 71 -17.36 1.14 3.33
C SER A 71 -18.81 1.57 3.11
N SER A 72 -19.71 0.61 2.94
CA SER A 72 -21.16 0.86 2.84
C SER A 72 -21.89 0.92 4.20
N GLY A 73 -21.17 0.68 5.30
CA GLY A 73 -21.74 0.63 6.65
C GLY A 73 -22.59 -0.61 6.95
N GLN A 74 -22.44 -1.66 6.14
CA GLN A 74 -23.28 -2.88 6.23
C GLN A 74 -22.58 -4.06 6.91
N LEU A 75 -21.32 -3.90 7.34
CA LEU A 75 -20.54 -5.00 7.92
C LEU A 75 -21.18 -5.59 9.20
N ASN A 76 -21.95 -4.81 9.94
CA ASN A 76 -22.65 -5.28 11.14
C ASN A 76 -24.04 -5.87 10.86
N THR A 77 -24.53 -5.79 9.63
CA THR A 77 -25.90 -6.19 9.27
C THR A 77 -25.97 -7.30 8.23
N LEU A 78 -24.90 -7.49 7.47
CA LEU A 78 -24.78 -8.51 6.43
C LEU A 78 -23.58 -9.40 6.69
N ASP A 79 -23.75 -10.68 6.43
CA ASP A 79 -22.65 -11.64 6.48
C ASP A 79 -21.74 -11.47 5.26
N PRO A 80 -20.41 -11.42 5.46
CA PRO A 80 -19.47 -11.37 4.37
C PRO A 80 -19.56 -12.57 3.43
N VAL A 81 -19.43 -12.30 2.14
CA VAL A 81 -19.45 -13.30 1.08
C VAL A 81 -18.05 -13.52 0.56
N LYS A 82 -17.69 -14.77 0.31
CA LYS A 82 -16.40 -15.13 -0.27
C LYS A 82 -16.29 -14.58 -1.69
N LEU A 83 -15.14 -13.94 -1.99
CA LEU A 83 -14.81 -13.43 -3.31
C LEU A 83 -14.28 -14.55 -4.21
N ASP A 84 -14.40 -14.36 -5.53
CA ASP A 84 -13.84 -15.29 -6.52
C ASP A 84 -12.30 -15.25 -6.55
N SER A 85 -11.72 -14.10 -6.20
CA SER A 85 -10.28 -13.89 -6.09
C SER A 85 -9.93 -13.06 -4.85
N THR A 86 -8.71 -13.24 -4.35
CA THR A 86 -8.19 -12.44 -3.23
C THR A 86 -8.08 -10.99 -3.64
N GLN A 87 -8.56 -10.09 -2.78
CA GLN A 87 -8.52 -8.65 -2.96
C GLN A 87 -7.38 -8.05 -2.14
N THR A 88 -6.50 -7.29 -2.79
CA THR A 88 -5.41 -6.56 -2.14
C THR A 88 -5.86 -5.15 -1.81
N ILE A 89 -5.65 -4.72 -0.58
CA ILE A 89 -6.14 -3.44 -0.06
C ILE A 89 -5.00 -2.70 0.64
N LEU A 90 -4.84 -1.42 0.33
CA LEU A 90 -4.02 -0.50 1.11
C LEU A 90 -4.91 0.29 2.07
N ILE A 91 -4.48 0.38 3.31
CA ILE A 91 -5.05 1.21 4.37
C ILE A 91 -3.97 2.18 4.83
N TRP A 92 -4.28 3.47 4.89
CA TRP A 92 -3.33 4.48 5.39
C TRP A 92 -4.06 5.69 5.96
N ARG A 93 -3.32 6.60 6.56
CA ARG A 93 -3.82 7.89 6.99
C ARG A 93 -3.20 9.01 6.16
N LYS A 94 -4.05 9.89 5.65
CA LYS A 94 -3.63 11.14 5.02
C LYS A 94 -4.17 12.31 5.85
N GLY A 95 -3.27 13.11 6.40
CA GLY A 95 -3.65 14.09 7.42
C GLY A 95 -4.24 13.42 8.66
N LEU A 96 -5.50 13.69 8.97
CA LEU A 96 -6.23 13.13 10.12
C LEU A 96 -7.25 12.05 9.72
N VAL A 97 -7.33 11.68 8.45
CA VAL A 97 -8.38 10.80 7.92
C VAL A 97 -7.78 9.51 7.40
N ASN A 98 -8.31 8.38 7.87
CA ASN A 98 -7.98 7.08 7.31
C ASN A 98 -8.51 6.98 5.88
N GLN A 99 -7.67 6.47 5.01
CA GLN A 99 -7.94 6.21 3.60
C GLN A 99 -7.83 4.72 3.32
N TYR A 100 -8.45 4.27 2.27
CA TYR A 100 -8.26 2.93 1.75
C TYR A 100 -8.33 2.91 0.23
N ARG A 101 -7.69 1.92 -0.38
CA ARG A 101 -7.81 1.67 -1.81
C ARG A 101 -7.65 0.19 -2.11
N VAL A 102 -8.54 -0.33 -2.96
CA VAL A 102 -8.42 -1.67 -3.53
C VAL A 102 -7.45 -1.61 -4.71
N ILE A 103 -6.45 -2.49 -4.69
CA ILE A 103 -5.45 -2.61 -5.74
C ILE A 103 -5.91 -3.72 -6.69
N SER A 104 -6.54 -3.32 -7.79
CA SER A 104 -7.07 -4.25 -8.80
C SER A 104 -6.18 -4.39 -10.05
N ASN A 105 -5.22 -3.49 -10.23
CA ASN A 105 -4.30 -3.51 -11.36
C ASN A 105 -3.15 -4.48 -11.10
N ASP A 106 -2.95 -5.47 -11.97
CA ASP A 106 -1.91 -6.50 -11.83
C ASP A 106 -0.49 -5.90 -11.79
N LEU A 107 -0.23 -4.86 -12.58
CA LEU A 107 1.06 -4.18 -12.58
C LEU A 107 1.30 -3.48 -11.24
N GLU A 108 0.30 -2.79 -10.70
CA GLU A 108 0.40 -2.15 -9.39
C GLU A 108 0.63 -3.18 -8.28
N GLN A 109 -0.01 -4.36 -8.34
CA GLN A 109 0.25 -5.45 -7.41
C GLN A 109 1.69 -5.96 -7.48
N GLN A 110 2.29 -6.02 -8.67
CA GLN A 110 3.70 -6.39 -8.83
C GLN A 110 4.63 -5.34 -8.24
N VAL A 111 4.40 -4.05 -8.53
CA VAL A 111 5.17 -2.93 -7.94
C VAL A 111 5.05 -2.96 -6.41
N LEU A 112 3.86 -3.18 -5.88
CA LEU A 112 3.59 -3.30 -4.46
C LEU A 112 4.43 -4.41 -3.79
N LYS A 113 4.52 -5.57 -4.40
CA LYS A 113 5.35 -6.69 -3.90
C LYS A 113 6.82 -6.31 -3.78
N PHE A 114 7.36 -5.55 -4.74
CA PHE A 114 8.74 -5.05 -4.68
C PHE A 114 8.98 -4.11 -3.51
N VAL A 115 8.09 -3.17 -3.31
CA VAL A 115 8.19 -2.20 -2.22
C VAL A 115 8.07 -2.91 -0.86
N LEU A 116 7.14 -3.84 -0.72
CA LEU A 116 6.99 -4.64 0.51
C LEU A 116 8.19 -5.56 0.78
N ALA A 117 8.90 -6.01 -0.27
CA ALA A 117 10.12 -6.80 -0.13
C ALA A 117 11.36 -5.97 0.22
N GLY A 118 11.25 -4.63 0.25
CA GLY A 118 12.36 -3.73 0.58
C GLY A 118 13.47 -3.68 -0.48
N VAL A 119 13.13 -3.89 -1.74
CA VAL A 119 14.06 -3.86 -2.87
C VAL A 119 14.41 -2.40 -3.19
N ASN A 120 15.69 -2.10 -3.44
CA ASN A 120 16.12 -0.77 -3.81
C ASN A 120 15.64 -0.38 -5.21
N PHE A 121 15.61 0.91 -5.49
CA PHE A 121 15.08 1.45 -6.75
C PHE A 121 15.86 0.94 -7.98
N ASN A 122 17.17 0.77 -7.89
CA ASN A 122 17.97 0.27 -8.99
C ASN A 122 17.60 -1.17 -9.35
N ALA A 123 17.54 -2.08 -8.36
CA ALA A 123 17.12 -3.46 -8.58
C ALA A 123 15.68 -3.54 -9.11
N PHE A 124 14.81 -2.64 -8.68
CA PHE A 124 13.47 -2.50 -9.21
C PHE A 124 13.47 -2.06 -10.69
N CYS A 125 14.27 -1.04 -11.06
CA CYS A 125 14.42 -0.61 -12.46
C CYS A 125 15.01 -1.69 -13.35
N GLU A 126 16.01 -2.44 -12.86
CA GLU A 126 16.58 -3.58 -13.59
C GLU A 126 15.54 -4.68 -13.85
N TYR A 127 14.75 -5.02 -12.85
CA TYR A 127 13.63 -5.96 -13.03
C TYR A 127 12.63 -5.46 -14.07
N LEU A 128 12.28 -4.18 -14.02
CA LEU A 128 11.35 -3.57 -14.99
C LEU A 128 11.87 -3.66 -16.42
N ASN A 129 13.16 -3.35 -16.64
CA ASN A 129 13.78 -3.40 -17.96
C ASN A 129 13.74 -4.81 -18.54
N VAL A 130 13.96 -5.84 -17.71
CA VAL A 130 13.96 -7.24 -18.16
C VAL A 130 12.55 -7.77 -18.40
N ASN A 131 11.61 -7.45 -17.52
CA ASN A 131 10.29 -8.09 -17.48
C ASN A 131 9.13 -7.16 -17.87
N LEU A 132 9.30 -5.84 -17.75
CA LEU A 132 8.22 -4.86 -17.86
C LEU A 132 8.59 -3.61 -18.69
N ALA A 133 9.62 -3.68 -19.53
CA ALA A 133 10.10 -2.53 -20.34
C ALA A 133 8.96 -1.80 -21.12
N ALA A 134 7.92 -2.54 -21.55
CA ALA A 134 6.76 -1.95 -22.20
C ALA A 134 5.82 -1.18 -21.25
N HIS A 135 6.10 -1.16 -19.94
CA HIS A 135 5.22 -0.60 -18.90
C HIS A 135 5.83 0.56 -18.11
N GLU A 136 7.00 1.08 -18.51
CA GLU A 136 7.71 2.15 -17.79
C GLU A 136 6.82 3.36 -17.50
N GLU A 137 6.06 3.82 -18.50
CA GLU A 137 5.13 4.94 -18.35
C GLU A 137 4.04 4.64 -17.31
N LYS A 138 3.47 3.44 -17.36
CA LYS A 138 2.41 3.02 -16.42
C LYS A 138 2.93 2.90 -14.99
N ILE A 139 4.17 2.47 -14.81
CA ILE A 139 4.83 2.41 -13.50
C ILE A 139 5.08 3.79 -12.96
N GLY A 140 5.53 4.72 -13.82
CA GLY A 140 5.65 6.13 -13.45
C GLY A 140 4.34 6.70 -12.93
N LEU A 141 3.22 6.39 -13.56
CA LEU A 141 1.89 6.81 -13.09
C LEU A 141 1.50 6.18 -11.75
N ILE A 142 1.84 4.91 -11.53
CA ILE A 142 1.60 4.23 -10.24
C ILE A 142 2.39 4.92 -9.12
N LEU A 143 3.68 5.17 -9.32
CA LEU A 143 4.52 5.85 -8.34
C LEU A 143 4.06 7.28 -8.08
N GLN A 144 3.64 8.00 -9.12
CA GLN A 144 3.07 9.34 -8.99
C GLN A 144 1.79 9.33 -8.14
N GLN A 145 0.92 8.34 -8.35
CA GLN A 145 -0.28 8.16 -7.53
C GLN A 145 0.10 7.88 -6.06
N TRP A 146 1.08 7.01 -5.81
CA TRP A 146 1.53 6.70 -4.44
C TRP A 146 2.15 7.89 -3.73
N VAL A 147 2.87 8.74 -4.45
CA VAL A 147 3.39 10.01 -3.92
C VAL A 147 2.23 10.97 -3.60
N SER A 148 1.26 11.08 -4.50
CA SER A 148 0.06 11.90 -4.28
C SER A 148 -0.76 11.42 -3.07
N ASP A 149 -0.81 10.11 -2.84
CA ASP A 149 -1.49 9.49 -1.70
C ASP A 149 -0.66 9.57 -0.39
N GLU A 150 0.57 10.10 -0.45
CA GLU A 150 1.48 10.21 0.70
C GLU A 150 1.87 8.86 1.30
N LEU A 151 2.00 7.82 0.46
CA LEU A 151 2.31 6.47 0.91
C LEU A 151 3.80 6.22 1.15
N LEU A 152 4.68 6.92 0.44
CA LEU A 152 6.11 6.64 0.40
C LEU A 152 6.88 7.43 1.43
N LEU A 153 7.61 6.72 2.30
CA LEU A 153 8.48 7.29 3.31
C LEU A 153 9.63 8.07 2.66
N ASN A 154 9.84 9.30 3.10
CA ASN A 154 11.04 10.06 2.79
C ASN A 154 12.02 9.97 3.96
N ASP A 155 12.95 9.02 3.87
CA ASP A 155 14.02 8.80 4.86
C ASP A 155 15.34 9.48 4.50
N VAL A 156 15.38 10.14 3.33
CA VAL A 156 16.56 10.90 2.91
C VAL A 156 16.71 12.12 3.80
N LYS A 157 17.64 12.05 4.74
CA LYS A 157 18.15 13.22 5.44
C LYS A 157 18.86 14.07 4.38
N LEU A 158 18.18 15.06 3.85
CA LEU A 158 18.85 16.13 3.08
C LEU A 158 19.87 16.77 4.04
N THR A 159 21.11 16.34 3.94
CA THR A 159 22.22 17.05 4.55
C THR A 159 22.27 18.41 3.85
N ASN A 160 21.72 19.42 4.51
CA ASN A 160 21.93 20.82 4.13
C ASN A 160 23.42 21.10 4.24
N TYR A 161 24.09 21.15 3.11
CA TYR A 161 25.39 21.79 2.97
C TYR A 161 25.20 23.22 2.48
#